data_69a7bdd356da715dcc2e1520e5c72d26
#
_entry.id   69a7bdd356da715dcc2e1520e5c72d26
#
_cell.length_a   1.000
_cell.length_b   1.000
_cell.length_c   1.000
_cell.angle_alpha   90.00
_cell.angle_beta   90.00
_cell.angle_gamma   90.00
#
_symmetry.space_group_name_H-M   'P 1'
#
loop_
_entity.id
_entity.type
_entity.pdbx_description
1 polymer ?
#
loop_
_entity_poly.entity_id
_entity_poly.type
_entity_poly.pdbx_seq_one_letter_code
_entity_poly.pdbx_strand_id
1 'polypeptide(L)'
;YPAAGVLNKVLVKDNNCQYTLLCLAAGTEVSEHSSPRNATVNVVEGKGILTLEGKDIVLESGVFVFMPARAPHALKAESNLAFILTFSEAN
;
A
#
# COMPACT_ATOMS: atom_id res chain seq x y z
N TYR A 1 -3.38 -4.81 14.61
CA TYR A 1 -4.35 -4.23 13.66
C TYR A 1 -5.32 -3.29 14.38
N PRO A 2 -5.74 -2.20 13.75
CA PRO A 2 -6.80 -1.37 14.31
C PRO A 2 -8.14 -2.12 14.27
N ALA A 3 -9.08 -1.69 15.09
CA ALA A 3 -10.43 -2.24 15.06
C ALA A 3 -11.14 -1.89 13.74
N ALA A 4 -10.82 -0.73 13.19
CA ALA A 4 -11.31 -0.26 11.90
C ALA A 4 -10.30 0.73 11.33
N GLY A 5 -10.30 0.89 10.01
CA GLY A 5 -9.46 1.86 9.33
C GLY A 5 -8.01 1.42 9.17
N VAL A 6 -7.11 2.38 9.16
CA VAL A 6 -5.69 2.20 8.85
C VAL A 6 -4.82 2.61 10.03
N LEU A 7 -3.86 1.75 10.36
CA LEU A 7 -2.76 2.07 11.27
C LEU A 7 -1.47 2.05 10.46
N ASN A 8 -0.66 3.10 10.54
CA ASN A 8 0.62 3.12 9.88
C ASN A 8 1.75 3.36 10.85
N LYS A 9 2.93 2.83 10.52
CA LYS A 9 4.14 3.00 11.31
C LYS A 9 5.32 3.15 10.37
N VAL A 10 5.99 4.30 10.44
CA VAL A 10 7.22 4.52 9.67
C VAL A 10 8.32 3.66 10.28
N LEU A 11 8.89 2.75 9.48
CA LEU A 11 9.95 1.85 9.91
C LEU A 11 11.33 2.47 9.71
N VAL A 12 11.54 3.07 8.54
CA VAL A 12 12.82 3.71 8.18
C VAL A 12 12.49 4.92 7.32
N LYS A 13 13.19 6.01 7.55
CA LYS A 13 13.06 7.21 6.72
C LYS A 13 14.43 7.85 6.56
N ASP A 14 14.81 8.10 5.32
CA ASP A 14 16.00 8.88 4.99
C ASP A 14 15.68 9.89 3.88
N ASN A 15 16.70 10.53 3.30
CA ASN A 15 16.48 11.57 2.28
C ASN A 15 15.89 11.03 0.98
N ASN A 16 16.02 9.74 0.69
CA ASN A 16 15.64 9.14 -0.58
C ASN A 16 14.52 8.13 -0.47
N CYS A 17 14.35 7.50 0.68
CA CYS A 17 13.40 6.40 0.89
C CYS A 17 12.64 6.55 2.19
N GLN A 18 11.42 6.03 2.17
CA GLN A 18 10.62 5.86 3.38
C GLN A 18 9.95 4.50 3.32
N TYR A 19 10.12 3.71 4.38
CA TYR A 19 9.50 2.39 4.55
C TYR A 19 8.45 2.50 5.64
N THR A 20 7.21 2.20 5.31
CA THR A 20 6.08 2.30 6.24
C THR A 20 5.32 0.99 6.28
N LEU A 21 5.09 0.47 7.49
CA LEU A 21 4.18 -0.65 7.67
C LEU A 21 2.76 -0.12 7.76
N LEU A 22 1.88 -0.64 6.91
CA LEU A 22 0.45 -0.32 6.96
C LEU A 22 -0.34 -1.55 7.34
N CYS A 23 -1.25 -1.37 8.29
CA CYS A 23 -2.17 -2.41 8.74
C CYS A 23 -3.59 -1.90 8.55
N LEU A 24 -4.35 -2.56 7.69
CA LEU A 24 -5.72 -2.20 7.38
C LEU A 24 -6.67 -3.23 7.99
N ALA A 25 -7.69 -2.74 8.71
CA ALA A 25 -8.76 -3.60 9.18
C ALA A 25 -9.57 -4.12 8.00
N ALA A 26 -10.11 -5.33 8.12
CA ALA A 26 -11.00 -5.90 7.12
C ALA A 26 -12.12 -4.94 6.77
N GLY A 27 -12.41 -4.77 5.48
CA GLY A 27 -13.44 -3.88 4.97
C GLY A 27 -13.01 -2.44 4.76
N THR A 28 -11.79 -2.08 5.13
CA THR A 28 -11.28 -0.72 4.92
C THR A 28 -11.04 -0.46 3.43
N GLU A 29 -11.49 0.71 2.98
CA GLU A 29 -11.25 1.17 1.61
C GLU A 29 -10.45 2.47 1.64
N VAL A 30 -9.45 2.55 0.77
CA VAL A 30 -8.67 3.77 0.55
C VAL A 30 -9.02 4.29 -0.83
N SER A 31 -9.57 5.51 -0.89
CA SER A 31 -10.02 6.13 -2.14
C SER A 31 -8.87 6.32 -3.12
N GLU A 32 -9.20 6.37 -4.40
CA GLU A 32 -8.20 6.61 -5.44
C GLU A 32 -7.43 7.89 -5.19
N HIS A 33 -6.13 7.79 -5.26
CA HIS A 33 -5.21 8.91 -5.11
C HIS A 33 -3.90 8.59 -5.85
N SER A 34 -3.00 9.55 -5.89
CA SER A 34 -1.69 9.36 -6.48
C SER A 34 -0.62 10.01 -5.61
N SER A 35 0.63 9.61 -5.84
CA SER A 35 1.79 10.16 -5.13
C SER A 35 2.79 10.69 -6.16
N PRO A 36 3.51 11.78 -5.86
CA PRO A 36 4.57 12.26 -6.75
C PRO A 36 5.82 11.37 -6.73
N ARG A 37 5.89 10.42 -5.80
CA ARG A 37 7.02 9.49 -5.68
C ARG A 37 6.66 8.11 -6.21
N ASN A 38 7.67 7.34 -6.60
CA ASN A 38 7.51 5.92 -6.86
C ASN A 38 7.18 5.22 -5.55
N ALA A 39 6.38 4.18 -5.61
CA ALA A 39 6.03 3.41 -4.43
C ALA A 39 6.01 1.92 -4.74
N THR A 40 6.33 1.11 -3.74
CA THR A 40 6.17 -0.34 -3.84
C THR A 40 5.32 -0.83 -2.69
N VAL A 41 4.51 -1.84 -2.97
CA VAL A 41 3.71 -2.55 -1.99
C VAL A 41 4.26 -3.96 -1.86
N ASN A 42 4.63 -4.36 -0.65
CA ASN A 42 5.09 -5.71 -0.36
C ASN A 42 4.17 -6.29 0.71
N VAL A 43 3.29 -7.21 0.31
CA VAL A 43 2.27 -7.74 1.20
C VAL A 43 2.89 -8.75 2.17
N VAL A 44 2.67 -8.50 3.46
CA VAL A 44 3.16 -9.35 4.54
C VAL A 44 2.13 -10.41 4.89
N GLU A 45 0.87 -10.01 5.08
CA GLU A 45 -0.22 -10.94 5.39
C GLU A 45 -1.57 -10.35 5.03
N GLY A 46 -2.57 -11.21 4.91
CA GLY A 46 -3.93 -10.79 4.63
C GLY A 46 -4.26 -10.83 3.15
N LYS A 47 -5.42 -10.27 2.82
CA LYS A 47 -5.95 -10.28 1.45
C LYS A 47 -6.68 -8.98 1.13
N GLY A 48 -6.47 -8.49 -0.06
CA GLY A 48 -7.13 -7.28 -0.54
C GLY A 48 -7.01 -7.10 -2.05
N ILE A 49 -7.51 -5.97 -2.53
CA ILE A 49 -7.46 -5.60 -3.95
C ILE A 49 -6.82 -4.22 -4.05
N LEU A 50 -5.79 -4.13 -4.87
CA LEU A 50 -5.19 -2.85 -5.27
C LEU A 50 -5.62 -2.55 -6.70
N THR A 51 -6.30 -1.43 -6.89
CA THR A 51 -6.65 -0.96 -8.23
C THR A 51 -5.59 0.04 -8.65
N LEU A 52 -4.78 -0.32 -9.64
CA LEU A 52 -3.68 0.50 -10.14
C LEU A 52 -3.94 0.84 -11.59
N GLU A 53 -4.08 2.13 -11.89
CA GLU A 53 -4.36 2.62 -13.25
C GLU A 53 -5.56 1.89 -13.87
N GLY A 54 -6.61 1.69 -13.08
CA GLY A 54 -7.83 1.03 -13.52
C GLY A 54 -7.78 -0.49 -13.57
N LYS A 55 -6.67 -1.12 -13.17
CA LYS A 55 -6.53 -2.58 -13.15
C LYS A 55 -6.50 -3.11 -11.73
N ASP A 56 -7.29 -4.13 -11.46
CA ASP A 56 -7.34 -4.76 -10.16
C ASP A 56 -6.23 -5.80 -10.00
N ILE A 57 -5.49 -5.70 -8.91
CA ILE A 57 -4.43 -6.63 -8.55
C ILE A 57 -4.78 -7.24 -7.20
N VAL A 58 -4.84 -8.58 -7.14
CA VAL A 58 -5.10 -9.27 -5.88
C VAL A 58 -3.86 -9.20 -5.01
N LEU A 59 -4.04 -8.70 -3.79
CA LEU A 59 -2.99 -8.64 -2.77
C LEU A 59 -3.14 -9.83 -1.83
N GLU A 60 -2.07 -10.58 -1.68
CA GLU A 60 -1.97 -11.67 -0.71
C GLU A 60 -0.51 -11.82 -0.30
N SER A 61 -0.24 -12.60 0.71
CA SER A 61 1.12 -12.76 1.26
C SER A 61 2.15 -13.05 0.16
N GLY A 62 3.21 -12.27 0.13
CA GLY A 62 4.30 -12.41 -0.83
C GLY A 62 4.13 -11.61 -2.13
N VAL A 63 2.97 -10.99 -2.36
CA VAL A 63 2.76 -10.18 -3.56
C VAL A 63 3.54 -8.87 -3.44
N PHE A 64 4.21 -8.51 -4.52
CA PHE A 64 4.96 -7.26 -4.65
C PHE A 64 4.43 -6.48 -5.84
N VAL A 65 4.11 -5.19 -5.63
CA VAL A 65 3.60 -4.33 -6.68
C VAL A 65 4.41 -3.04 -6.73
N PHE A 66 4.85 -2.66 -7.93
CA PHE A 66 5.47 -1.37 -8.16
C PHE A 66 4.42 -0.38 -8.68
N MET A 67 4.32 0.76 -8.03
CA MET A 67 3.43 1.85 -8.43
C MET A 67 4.27 3.04 -8.89
N PRO A 68 4.30 3.33 -10.21
CA PRO A 68 5.05 4.48 -10.70
C PRO A 68 4.53 5.79 -10.12
N ALA A 69 5.40 6.78 -10.05
CA ALA A 69 5.02 8.13 -9.63
C ALA A 69 3.80 8.61 -10.43
N ARG A 70 2.84 9.21 -9.75
CA ARG A 70 1.60 9.79 -10.28
C ARG A 70 0.58 8.78 -10.81
N ALA A 71 0.85 7.48 -10.75
CA ALA A 71 -0.13 6.47 -11.16
C ALA A 71 -1.29 6.45 -10.14
N PRO A 72 -2.54 6.62 -10.60
CA PRO A 72 -3.68 6.58 -9.68
C PRO A 72 -3.89 5.18 -9.14
N HIS A 73 -4.17 5.07 -7.85
CA HIS A 73 -4.37 3.79 -7.19
C HIS A 73 -5.38 3.90 -6.05
N ALA A 74 -6.09 2.81 -5.82
CA ALA A 74 -7.05 2.66 -4.74
C ALA A 74 -6.85 1.28 -4.10
N LEU A 75 -7.33 1.10 -2.88
CA LEU A 75 -7.07 -0.12 -2.13
C LEU A 75 -8.31 -0.52 -1.33
N LYS A 76 -8.56 -1.82 -1.28
CA LYS A 76 -9.61 -2.39 -0.46
C LYS A 76 -9.08 -3.61 0.29
N ALA A 77 -9.20 -3.61 1.61
CA ALA A 77 -8.84 -4.75 2.44
C ALA A 77 -10.03 -5.70 2.56
N GLU A 78 -9.89 -6.93 2.06
CA GLU A 78 -10.93 -7.96 2.18
C GLU A 78 -10.85 -8.64 3.55
N SER A 79 -9.64 -8.81 4.07
CA SER A 79 -9.39 -9.26 5.43
C SER A 79 -8.45 -8.25 6.09
N ASN A 80 -8.06 -8.48 7.34
CA ASN A 80 -6.98 -7.69 7.93
C ASN A 80 -5.75 -7.84 7.02
N LEU A 81 -5.23 -6.72 6.54
CA LEU A 81 -4.19 -6.69 5.53
C LEU A 81 -3.01 -5.87 6.03
N ALA A 82 -1.82 -6.47 5.99
CA ALA A 82 -0.59 -5.77 6.35
C ALA A 82 0.40 -5.81 5.19
N PHE A 83 0.98 -4.66 4.88
CA PHE A 83 1.99 -4.55 3.83
C PHE A 83 3.00 -3.46 4.17
N ILE A 84 4.17 -3.59 3.58
CA ILE A 84 5.19 -2.55 3.67
C ILE A 84 5.08 -1.70 2.41
N LEU A 85 4.87 -0.40 2.63
CA LEU A 85 4.83 0.59 1.57
C LEU A 85 6.16 1.33 1.56
N THR A 86 6.85 1.30 0.44
CA THR A 86 8.12 1.98 0.28
C THR A 86 7.97 3.10 -0.73
N PHE A 87 8.32 4.32 -0.31
CA PHE A 87 8.38 5.46 -1.22
C PHE A 87 9.85 5.73 -1.57
N SER A 88 10.09 6.03 -2.84
CA SER A 88 11.41 6.46 -3.31
C SER A 88 11.24 7.64 -4.26
N GLU A 89 12.30 8.47 -4.36
CA GLU A 89 12.23 9.63 -5.23
C GLU A 89 12.09 9.20 -6.70
N ALA A 90 11.21 9.92 -7.42
CA ALA A 90 11.08 9.76 -8.86
C ALA A 90 12.15 10.61 -9.55
N ASN A 91 12.79 10.05 -10.55
CA ASN A 91 13.75 10.78 -11.37
C ASN A 91 13.07 11.57 -12.47
#